data_5d0117415ed7d91d2a39cd021ef45d15
#
_entry.id   5d0117415ed7d91d2a39cd021ef45d15
#
_cell.length_a   1.000
_cell.length_b   1.000
_cell.length_c   1.000
_cell.angle_alpha   90.00
_cell.angle_beta   90.00
_cell.angle_gamma   90.00
#
_symmetry.space_group_name_H-M   'P 1'
#
loop_
_entity.id
_entity.type
_entity.pdbx_description
1 polymer ?
#
loop_
_entity_poly.entity_id
_entity_poly.type
_entity_poly.pdbx_seq_one_letter_code
_entity_poly.pdbx_strand_id
1 'polypeptide(L)'
;MTDDVSVQDSDYDGAWKEALRKYLRDILECYFPAIAATIAWEQAPEWSDKELSQILGQAGHRNRAVDVLVKVQLRDGTLQWILLHLEIQAYYEEGFARRLALYNSGLFWIFKERVVTLAVLADLRKEWRPDEDVFQLGGFESRTRFPVCKLIDRLEADWQDDQSLPVQLARVQAAALRTASDPEGRYQAKWQLVRNLYQIGYNAQQVRELFRLIDWMMHLRVDLEERFKQELDELEESLQMPYVTSVERIAKAEAALETRQQTLIRQLRRRFDDVPSEVTRAINATTATEQLDDWLDRLVTARTLEDLDIRIH
;
A
#
# COMPACT_ATOMS: atom_id res chain seq x y z
N MET A 1 5.58 -34.98 7.36
CA MET A 1 5.33 -33.68 8.01
C MET A 1 5.84 -32.65 7.02
N THR A 2 4.94 -32.20 6.18
CA THR A 2 5.20 -31.16 5.17
C THR A 2 4.89 -29.85 5.84
N ASP A 3 5.91 -29.03 6.06
CA ASP A 3 5.77 -27.64 6.50
C ASP A 3 4.98 -26.90 5.44
N ASP A 4 3.71 -26.72 5.74
CA ASP A 4 2.79 -25.83 5.02
C ASP A 4 3.22 -24.40 5.38
N VAL A 5 4.16 -23.86 4.60
CA VAL A 5 4.48 -22.44 4.63
C VAL A 5 3.26 -21.74 4.06
N SER A 6 2.36 -21.35 4.96
CA SER A 6 1.28 -20.43 4.67
C SER A 6 1.88 -19.27 3.89
N VAL A 7 1.43 -19.10 2.64
CA VAL A 7 1.64 -17.87 1.88
C VAL A 7 1.19 -16.75 2.81
N GLN A 8 2.16 -16.00 3.36
CA GLN A 8 1.86 -14.83 4.18
C GLN A 8 0.86 -13.98 3.38
N ASP A 9 -0.27 -13.71 3.98
CA ASP A 9 -1.33 -12.89 3.39
C ASP A 9 -0.66 -11.63 2.84
N SER A 10 -0.58 -11.54 1.51
CA SER A 10 -0.09 -10.34 0.87
C SER A 10 -0.99 -9.21 1.35
N ASP A 11 -0.42 -8.18 1.98
CA ASP A 11 -1.18 -7.06 2.54
C ASP A 11 -1.71 -6.17 1.42
N TYR A 12 -2.65 -6.71 0.63
CA TYR A 12 -3.33 -5.97 -0.43
C TYR A 12 -4.01 -4.71 0.11
N ASP A 13 -4.53 -4.78 1.33
CA ASP A 13 -5.25 -3.69 1.98
C ASP A 13 -4.37 -2.46 2.17
N GLY A 14 -3.16 -2.66 2.68
CA GLY A 14 -2.19 -1.57 2.87
C GLY A 14 -1.78 -0.92 1.55
N ALA A 15 -1.46 -1.72 0.54
CA ALA A 15 -1.06 -1.24 -0.77
C ALA A 15 -2.17 -0.41 -1.45
N TRP A 16 -3.42 -0.90 -1.39
CA TRP A 16 -4.54 -0.16 -1.96
C TRP A 16 -4.90 1.11 -1.19
N LYS A 17 -4.83 1.10 0.15
CA LYS A 17 -5.03 2.31 0.97
C LYS A 17 -4.03 3.39 0.62
N GLU A 18 -2.77 3.01 0.44
CA GLU A 18 -1.74 3.95 0.03
C GLU A 18 -1.98 4.48 -1.38
N ALA A 19 -2.29 3.60 -2.33
CA ALA A 19 -2.60 3.98 -3.70
C ALA A 19 -3.80 4.93 -3.76
N LEU A 20 -4.88 4.63 -3.03
CA LEU A 20 -6.08 5.47 -2.95
C LEU A 20 -5.77 6.85 -2.38
N ARG A 21 -4.97 6.92 -1.31
CA ARG A 21 -4.60 8.22 -0.71
C ARG A 21 -3.80 9.10 -1.65
N LYS A 22 -2.94 8.49 -2.45
CA LYS A 22 -2.04 9.22 -3.33
C LYS A 22 -2.67 9.55 -4.67
N TYR A 23 -3.48 8.65 -5.20
CA TYR A 23 -4.00 8.69 -6.57
C TYR A 23 -5.54 8.67 -6.63
N LEU A 24 -6.21 9.20 -5.60
CA LEU A 24 -7.67 9.19 -5.51
C LEU A 24 -8.32 9.74 -6.78
N ARG A 25 -7.83 10.89 -7.27
CA ARG A 25 -8.35 11.52 -8.47
C ARG A 25 -8.22 10.61 -9.67
N ASP A 26 -7.03 10.11 -9.95
CA ASP A 26 -6.76 9.27 -11.12
C ASP A 26 -7.60 7.97 -11.06
N ILE A 27 -7.72 7.38 -9.86
CA ILE A 27 -8.53 6.18 -9.63
C ILE A 27 -10.01 6.47 -9.87
N LEU A 28 -10.55 7.57 -9.33
CA LEU A 28 -11.95 7.91 -9.55
C LEU A 28 -12.23 8.30 -11.00
N GLU A 29 -11.33 9.03 -11.65
CA GLU A 29 -11.46 9.38 -13.08
C GLU A 29 -11.46 8.12 -13.97
N CYS A 30 -10.64 7.11 -13.63
CA CYS A 30 -10.55 5.87 -14.38
C CYS A 30 -11.71 4.91 -14.07
N TYR A 31 -12.04 4.69 -12.79
CA TYR A 31 -13.00 3.66 -12.38
C TYR A 31 -14.45 4.16 -12.33
N PHE A 32 -14.65 5.44 -11.99
CA PHE A 32 -15.96 6.07 -11.81
C PHE A 32 -16.01 7.46 -12.46
N PRO A 33 -15.80 7.58 -13.78
CA PRO A 33 -15.66 8.86 -14.47
C PRO A 33 -16.86 9.80 -14.29
N ALA A 34 -18.07 9.25 -14.20
CA ALA A 34 -19.27 10.05 -13.98
C ALA A 34 -19.30 10.74 -12.61
N ILE A 35 -18.77 10.08 -11.57
CA ILE A 35 -18.63 10.66 -10.23
C ILE A 35 -17.47 11.65 -10.21
N ALA A 36 -16.33 11.26 -10.75
CA ALA A 36 -15.12 12.10 -10.79
C ALA A 36 -15.38 13.45 -11.49
N ALA A 37 -16.20 13.46 -12.54
CA ALA A 37 -16.58 14.66 -13.27
C ALA A 37 -17.38 15.68 -12.43
N THR A 38 -18.02 15.25 -11.35
CA THR A 38 -18.78 16.14 -10.45
C THR A 38 -17.91 16.79 -9.38
N ILE A 39 -16.69 16.28 -9.14
CA ILE A 39 -15.81 16.72 -8.06
C ILE A 39 -15.00 17.96 -8.49
N ALA A 40 -14.89 18.93 -7.59
CA ALA A 40 -14.03 20.11 -7.72
C ALA A 40 -12.62 19.77 -7.20
N TRP A 41 -11.79 19.22 -8.05
CA TRP A 41 -10.45 18.71 -7.70
C TRP A 41 -9.43 19.79 -7.28
N GLU A 42 -9.80 21.07 -7.41
CA GLU A 42 -9.01 22.19 -6.90
C GLU A 42 -9.02 22.28 -5.37
N GLN A 43 -10.00 21.62 -4.75
CA GLN A 43 -10.10 21.48 -3.30
C GLN A 43 -9.56 20.13 -2.85
N ALA A 44 -8.74 20.17 -1.80
CA ALA A 44 -8.19 18.93 -1.24
C ALA A 44 -9.28 18.10 -0.56
N PRO A 45 -9.34 16.77 -0.79
CA PRO A 45 -10.27 15.89 -0.08
C PRO A 45 -9.96 15.81 1.42
N GLU A 46 -11.00 15.72 2.25
CA GLU A 46 -10.89 15.47 3.69
C GLU A 46 -11.05 13.98 3.97
N TRP A 47 -10.09 13.39 4.70
CA TRP A 47 -10.06 11.95 4.99
C TRP A 47 -10.64 11.65 6.38
N SER A 48 -11.47 10.61 6.50
CA SER A 48 -12.19 10.23 7.72
C SER A 48 -12.07 8.75 8.07
N ASP A 49 -10.84 8.29 8.25
CA ASP A 49 -10.56 6.88 8.56
C ASP A 49 -11.00 6.46 9.98
N LYS A 50 -11.01 7.40 10.92
CA LYS A 50 -11.37 7.11 12.34
C LYS A 50 -12.83 6.75 12.48
N GLU A 51 -13.70 7.51 11.85
CA GLU A 51 -15.14 7.33 11.87
C GLU A 51 -15.52 6.02 11.20
N LEU A 52 -14.89 5.72 10.06
CA LEU A 52 -15.09 4.45 9.38
C LEU A 52 -14.67 3.26 10.26
N SER A 53 -13.51 3.34 10.90
CA SER A 53 -13.01 2.29 11.80
C SER A 53 -13.95 2.01 12.98
N GLN A 54 -14.64 3.04 13.51
CA GLN A 54 -15.62 2.88 14.57
C GLN A 54 -16.84 2.08 14.11
N ILE A 55 -17.33 2.34 12.90
CA ILE A 55 -18.50 1.64 12.32
C ILE A 55 -18.14 0.18 12.03
N LEU A 56 -17.01 -0.05 11.39
CA LEU A 56 -16.53 -1.39 11.03
C LEU A 56 -16.26 -2.24 12.29
N GLY A 57 -15.70 -1.62 13.34
CA GLY A 57 -15.46 -2.27 14.62
C GLY A 57 -16.73 -2.73 15.33
N GLN A 58 -17.82 -1.97 15.24
CA GLN A 58 -19.13 -2.34 15.81
C GLN A 58 -19.83 -3.44 15.00
N ALA A 59 -19.60 -3.50 13.69
CA ALA A 59 -20.18 -4.52 12.82
C ALA A 59 -19.48 -5.89 12.91
N GLY A 60 -18.42 -6.03 13.70
CA GLY A 60 -17.68 -7.29 13.87
C GLY A 60 -16.84 -7.72 12.66
N HIS A 61 -16.74 -6.89 11.66
CA HIS A 61 -15.99 -7.17 10.43
C HIS A 61 -14.58 -6.60 10.54
N ARG A 62 -13.64 -7.40 11.05
CA ARG A 62 -12.21 -7.07 11.05
C ARG A 62 -11.56 -7.58 9.74
N ASN A 63 -10.97 -6.66 8.98
CA ASN A 63 -9.92 -6.89 7.98
C ASN A 63 -10.26 -7.74 6.74
N ARG A 64 -11.21 -7.32 5.88
CA ARG A 64 -11.40 -8.00 4.57
C ARG A 64 -11.62 -7.10 3.36
N ALA A 65 -11.62 -5.78 3.55
CA ALA A 65 -11.83 -4.82 2.47
C ALA A 65 -11.04 -3.55 2.72
N VAL A 66 -10.62 -2.90 1.65
CA VAL A 66 -10.05 -1.54 1.73
C VAL A 66 -11.20 -0.56 1.69
N ASP A 67 -11.55 -0.03 2.84
CA ASP A 67 -12.55 1.00 2.94
C ASP A 67 -11.87 2.36 3.13
N VAL A 68 -12.27 3.32 2.31
CA VAL A 68 -11.80 4.70 2.38
C VAL A 68 -13.01 5.61 2.41
N LEU A 69 -13.07 6.46 3.43
CA LEU A 69 -14.09 7.49 3.56
C LEU A 69 -13.46 8.86 3.34
N VAL A 70 -13.98 9.58 2.35
CA VAL A 70 -13.46 10.88 1.96
C VAL A 70 -14.60 11.87 1.74
N LYS A 71 -14.43 13.10 2.19
CA LYS A 71 -15.33 14.22 1.90
C LYS A 71 -14.73 15.05 0.78
N VAL A 72 -15.49 15.31 -0.26
CA VAL A 72 -15.07 16.09 -1.42
C VAL A 72 -16.02 17.27 -1.64
N GLN A 73 -15.52 18.33 -2.21
CA GLN A 73 -16.35 19.42 -2.70
C GLN A 73 -16.81 19.12 -4.13
N LEU A 74 -18.09 19.26 -4.40
CA LEU A 74 -18.64 19.18 -5.74
C LEU A 74 -18.52 20.53 -6.47
N ARG A 75 -18.59 20.47 -7.79
CA ARG A 75 -18.50 21.68 -8.64
C ARG A 75 -19.63 22.71 -8.42
N ASP A 76 -20.75 22.28 -7.85
CA ASP A 76 -21.84 23.16 -7.43
C ASP A 76 -21.61 23.83 -6.06
N GLY A 77 -20.45 23.57 -5.43
CA GLY A 77 -20.07 24.11 -4.12
C GLY A 77 -20.55 23.27 -2.92
N THR A 78 -21.35 22.23 -3.13
CA THR A 78 -21.78 21.34 -2.04
C THR A 78 -20.65 20.42 -1.58
N LEU A 79 -20.67 20.04 -0.29
CA LEU A 79 -19.77 19.03 0.26
C LEU A 79 -20.46 17.67 0.22
N GLN A 80 -19.76 16.65 -0.27
CA GLN A 80 -20.27 15.30 -0.39
C GLN A 80 -19.33 14.28 0.21
N TRP A 81 -19.86 13.41 1.07
CA TRP A 81 -19.14 12.23 1.53
C TRP A 81 -19.17 11.13 0.47
N ILE A 82 -18.01 10.57 0.19
CA ILE A 82 -17.86 9.40 -0.66
C ILE A 82 -17.22 8.29 0.18
N LEU A 83 -17.91 7.16 0.31
CA LEU A 83 -17.35 5.92 0.79
C LEU A 83 -16.88 5.09 -0.41
N LEU A 84 -15.59 4.96 -0.57
CA LEU A 84 -15.01 4.04 -1.54
C LEU A 84 -14.72 2.71 -0.86
N HIS A 85 -15.50 1.71 -1.21
CA HIS A 85 -15.30 0.35 -0.75
C HIS A 85 -14.59 -0.46 -1.85
N LEU A 86 -13.40 -0.95 -1.55
CA LEU A 86 -12.61 -1.78 -2.44
C LEU A 86 -12.62 -3.22 -1.94
N GLU A 87 -13.35 -4.08 -2.63
CA GLU A 87 -13.36 -5.52 -2.36
C GLU A 87 -12.25 -6.21 -3.13
N ILE A 88 -11.22 -6.67 -2.42
CA ILE A 88 -10.01 -7.24 -3.01
C ILE A 88 -10.06 -8.77 -3.02
N GLN A 89 -10.98 -9.38 -2.28
CA GLN A 89 -10.98 -10.82 -2.06
C GLN A 89 -11.38 -11.61 -3.30
N ALA A 90 -10.66 -12.71 -3.50
CA ALA A 90 -10.83 -13.62 -4.64
C ALA A 90 -12.03 -14.56 -4.51
N TYR A 91 -12.85 -14.46 -3.48
CA TYR A 91 -13.97 -15.35 -3.24
C TYR A 91 -15.29 -14.63 -3.09
N TYR A 92 -16.33 -15.33 -3.49
CA TYR A 92 -17.73 -14.92 -3.36
C TYR A 92 -18.06 -14.62 -1.89
N GLU A 93 -18.69 -13.48 -1.66
CA GLU A 93 -19.27 -13.11 -0.36
C GLU A 93 -20.78 -12.98 -0.53
N GLU A 94 -21.51 -13.90 0.10
CA GLU A 94 -22.95 -13.77 0.23
C GLU A 94 -23.27 -12.59 1.15
N GLY A 95 -24.15 -11.69 0.69
CA GLY A 95 -24.54 -10.51 1.48
C GLY A 95 -23.64 -9.29 1.32
N PHE A 96 -22.69 -9.27 0.39
CA PHE A 96 -21.86 -8.12 0.08
C PHE A 96 -22.66 -6.81 -0.10
N ALA A 97 -23.69 -6.83 -0.99
CA ALA A 97 -24.51 -5.64 -1.24
C ALA A 97 -25.26 -5.18 0.01
N ARG A 98 -25.76 -6.11 0.82
CA ARG A 98 -26.40 -5.81 2.11
C ARG A 98 -25.41 -5.20 3.10
N ARG A 99 -24.18 -5.67 3.15
CA ARG A 99 -23.13 -5.09 3.99
C ARG A 99 -22.86 -3.63 3.60
N LEU A 100 -22.72 -3.34 2.31
CA LEU A 100 -22.55 -1.98 1.81
C LEU A 100 -23.74 -1.07 2.13
N ALA A 101 -24.95 -1.58 2.01
CA ALA A 101 -26.17 -0.84 2.39
C ALA A 101 -26.19 -0.52 3.90
N LEU A 102 -25.76 -1.47 4.73
CA LEU A 102 -25.64 -1.26 6.19
C LEU A 102 -24.57 -0.21 6.52
N TYR A 103 -23.40 -0.26 5.86
CA TYR A 103 -22.36 0.76 6.05
C TYR A 103 -22.84 2.15 5.64
N ASN A 104 -23.47 2.26 4.46
CA ASN A 104 -24.05 3.51 4.00
C ASN A 104 -25.06 4.08 5.01
N SER A 105 -25.94 3.23 5.52
CA SER A 105 -26.94 3.61 6.54
C SER A 105 -26.29 4.03 7.86
N GLY A 106 -25.25 3.31 8.31
CA GLY A 106 -24.49 3.65 9.51
C GLY A 106 -23.78 5.00 9.39
N LEU A 107 -23.14 5.26 8.26
CA LEU A 107 -22.48 6.54 7.97
C LEU A 107 -23.50 7.68 7.89
N PHE A 108 -24.63 7.46 7.24
CA PHE A 108 -25.73 8.43 7.23
C PHE A 108 -26.21 8.76 8.65
N TRP A 109 -26.33 7.76 9.51
CA TRP A 109 -26.74 7.96 10.89
C TRP A 109 -25.74 8.80 11.69
N ILE A 110 -24.45 8.61 11.46
CA ILE A 110 -23.37 9.33 12.16
C ILE A 110 -23.24 10.75 11.65
N PHE A 111 -23.09 10.93 10.34
CA PHE A 111 -22.84 12.24 9.75
C PHE A 111 -24.11 13.07 9.55
N LYS A 112 -25.30 12.46 9.57
CA LYS A 112 -26.58 13.07 9.20
C LYS A 112 -26.58 13.61 7.74
N GLU A 113 -25.66 13.16 6.95
CA GLU A 113 -25.47 13.51 5.54
C GLU A 113 -25.52 12.23 4.67
N ARG A 114 -25.96 12.37 3.42
CA ARG A 114 -25.97 11.24 2.50
C ARG A 114 -24.54 10.89 2.09
N VAL A 115 -24.27 9.58 1.98
CA VAL A 115 -22.97 9.07 1.57
C VAL A 115 -23.11 8.38 0.23
N VAL A 116 -22.24 8.71 -0.72
CA VAL A 116 -22.14 8.01 -2.00
C VAL A 116 -21.26 6.79 -1.78
N THR A 117 -21.79 5.59 -2.02
CA THR A 117 -21.04 4.34 -1.92
C THR A 117 -20.60 3.90 -3.30
N LEU A 118 -19.32 3.58 -3.46
CA LEU A 118 -18.72 3.06 -4.69
C LEU A 118 -18.05 1.72 -4.37
N ALA A 119 -18.20 0.75 -5.25
CA ALA A 119 -17.59 -0.57 -5.08
C ALA A 119 -16.61 -0.90 -6.20
N VAL A 120 -15.40 -1.33 -5.84
CA VAL A 120 -14.42 -1.88 -6.79
C VAL A 120 -14.29 -3.38 -6.51
N LEU A 121 -14.62 -4.20 -7.50
CA LEU A 121 -14.52 -5.64 -7.42
C LEU A 121 -13.22 -6.10 -8.11
N ALA A 122 -12.27 -6.51 -7.29
CA ALA A 122 -10.93 -6.91 -7.75
C ALA A 122 -10.78 -8.43 -7.89
N ASP A 123 -11.80 -9.21 -7.55
CA ASP A 123 -11.82 -10.67 -7.71
C ASP A 123 -11.88 -11.11 -9.17
N LEU A 124 -11.57 -12.40 -9.43
CA LEU A 124 -11.52 -12.98 -10.77
C LEU A 124 -12.82 -13.67 -11.23
N ARG A 125 -13.91 -13.63 -10.44
CA ARG A 125 -15.18 -14.28 -10.78
C ARG A 125 -16.01 -13.41 -11.70
N LYS A 126 -16.23 -13.87 -12.94
CA LYS A 126 -16.95 -13.10 -13.96
C LYS A 126 -18.44 -12.89 -13.65
N GLU A 127 -19.07 -13.80 -12.91
CA GLU A 127 -20.51 -13.78 -12.63
C GLU A 127 -20.89 -12.94 -11.42
N TRP A 128 -19.94 -12.65 -10.53
CA TRP A 128 -20.20 -11.93 -9.30
C TRP A 128 -20.13 -10.40 -9.50
N ARG A 129 -21.29 -9.75 -9.56
CA ARG A 129 -21.46 -8.32 -9.81
C ARG A 129 -22.57 -7.72 -8.95
N PRO A 130 -22.44 -7.75 -7.63
CA PRO A 130 -23.42 -7.16 -6.73
C PRO A 130 -23.39 -5.63 -6.86
N ASP A 131 -24.50 -5.02 -7.27
CA ASP A 131 -24.65 -3.58 -7.44
C ASP A 131 -25.81 -2.97 -6.66
N GLU A 132 -26.65 -3.82 -6.03
CA GLU A 132 -27.76 -3.35 -5.21
C GLU A 132 -28.13 -4.32 -4.09
N ASP A 133 -28.66 -3.77 -2.98
CA ASP A 133 -29.38 -4.48 -1.94
C ASP A 133 -30.86 -4.10 -2.02
N VAL A 134 -31.75 -5.10 -2.05
CA VAL A 134 -33.20 -4.91 -2.14
C VAL A 134 -33.91 -5.75 -1.10
N PHE A 135 -34.75 -5.11 -0.32
CA PHE A 135 -35.66 -5.77 0.61
C PHE A 135 -37.10 -5.34 0.34
N GLN A 136 -38.00 -6.29 0.19
CA GLN A 136 -39.42 -6.05 -0.06
C GLN A 136 -40.28 -6.89 0.86
N LEU A 137 -41.29 -6.29 1.46
CA LEU A 137 -42.27 -6.98 2.29
C LEU A 137 -43.59 -6.19 2.34
N GLY A 138 -44.70 -6.79 1.93
CA GLY A 138 -46.05 -6.25 2.16
C GLY A 138 -46.26 -4.82 1.66
N GLY A 139 -45.67 -4.44 0.54
CA GLY A 139 -45.71 -3.08 -0.01
C GLY A 139 -44.60 -2.14 0.46
N PHE A 140 -43.79 -2.56 1.44
CA PHE A 140 -42.57 -1.86 1.79
C PHE A 140 -41.43 -2.29 0.85
N GLU A 141 -40.66 -1.29 0.36
CA GLU A 141 -39.42 -1.51 -0.39
C GLU A 141 -38.30 -0.67 0.19
N SER A 142 -37.16 -1.30 0.42
CA SER A 142 -35.88 -0.61 0.68
C SER A 142 -34.88 -1.06 -0.39
N ARG A 143 -34.29 -0.09 -1.09
CA ARG A 143 -33.31 -0.34 -2.16
C ARG A 143 -32.10 0.56 -2.02
N THR A 144 -30.93 -0.03 -2.01
CA THR A 144 -29.64 0.68 -2.06
C THR A 144 -28.87 0.20 -3.29
N ARG A 145 -28.72 1.06 -4.28
CA ARG A 145 -27.92 0.79 -5.49
C ARG A 145 -26.66 1.64 -5.48
N PHE A 146 -25.54 1.04 -5.88
CA PHE A 146 -24.25 1.71 -5.92
C PHE A 146 -23.48 1.38 -7.21
N PRO A 147 -22.69 2.35 -7.74
CA PRO A 147 -21.81 2.11 -8.88
C PRO A 147 -20.76 1.05 -8.55
N VAL A 148 -20.50 0.18 -9.53
CA VAL A 148 -19.51 -0.90 -9.42
C VAL A 148 -18.51 -0.81 -10.56
N CYS A 149 -17.22 -0.89 -10.24
CA CYS A 149 -16.16 -1.13 -11.19
C CYS A 149 -15.61 -2.55 -11.00
N LYS A 150 -15.84 -3.43 -11.97
CA LYS A 150 -15.28 -4.78 -12.01
C LYS A 150 -13.95 -4.74 -12.76
N LEU A 151 -12.82 -4.86 -12.05
CA LEU A 151 -11.49 -4.65 -12.66
C LEU A 151 -11.19 -5.62 -13.80
N ILE A 152 -11.55 -6.90 -13.65
CA ILE A 152 -11.26 -7.92 -14.68
C ILE A 152 -12.00 -7.64 -16.00
N ASP A 153 -13.24 -7.15 -15.92
CA ASP A 153 -14.02 -6.84 -17.13
C ASP A 153 -13.38 -5.66 -17.89
N ARG A 154 -12.93 -4.65 -17.15
CA ARG A 154 -12.28 -3.48 -17.72
C ARG A 154 -10.92 -3.83 -18.34
N LEU A 155 -10.14 -4.70 -17.69
CA LEU A 155 -8.86 -5.18 -18.22
C LEU A 155 -9.03 -5.98 -19.52
N GLU A 156 -10.13 -6.74 -19.65
CA GLU A 156 -10.42 -7.53 -20.85
C GLU A 156 -11.02 -6.71 -22.00
N ALA A 157 -11.64 -5.55 -21.71
CA ALA A 157 -12.35 -4.73 -22.72
C ALA A 157 -11.65 -3.40 -22.99
N ASP A 158 -11.69 -2.49 -22.03
CA ASP A 158 -11.42 -1.07 -22.26
C ASP A 158 -9.96 -0.65 -21.98
N TRP A 159 -9.24 -1.45 -21.17
CA TRP A 159 -7.94 -1.09 -20.65
C TRP A 159 -6.76 -1.87 -21.24
N GLN A 160 -6.93 -2.53 -22.36
CA GLN A 160 -5.88 -3.37 -22.96
C GLN A 160 -4.61 -2.55 -23.29
N ASP A 161 -4.79 -1.39 -23.90
CA ASP A 161 -3.71 -0.49 -24.30
C ASP A 161 -3.49 0.69 -23.33
N ASP A 162 -4.31 0.81 -22.29
CA ASP A 162 -4.21 1.89 -21.32
C ASP A 162 -3.02 1.65 -20.37
N GLN A 163 -2.11 2.61 -20.31
CA GLN A 163 -0.91 2.58 -19.47
C GLN A 163 -1.03 3.49 -18.24
N SER A 164 -2.23 3.99 -17.94
CA SER A 164 -2.45 4.82 -16.76
C SER A 164 -2.19 4.05 -15.46
N LEU A 165 -1.80 4.77 -14.41
CA LEU A 165 -1.46 4.18 -13.12
C LEU A 165 -2.60 3.34 -12.51
N PRO A 166 -3.88 3.77 -12.52
CA PRO A 166 -4.97 2.94 -12.01
C PRO A 166 -5.12 1.61 -12.75
N VAL A 167 -4.88 1.60 -14.07
CA VAL A 167 -4.92 0.37 -14.87
C VAL A 167 -3.74 -0.54 -14.53
N GLN A 168 -2.55 0.02 -14.29
CA GLN A 168 -1.43 -0.79 -13.81
C GLN A 168 -1.74 -1.43 -12.45
N LEU A 169 -2.34 -0.71 -11.52
CA LEU A 169 -2.79 -1.27 -10.24
C LEU A 169 -3.78 -2.43 -10.42
N ALA A 170 -4.74 -2.29 -11.32
CA ALA A 170 -5.68 -3.36 -11.66
C ALA A 170 -4.97 -4.59 -12.25
N ARG A 171 -3.95 -4.40 -13.10
CA ARG A 171 -3.12 -5.48 -13.66
C ARG A 171 -2.33 -6.20 -12.58
N VAL A 172 -1.71 -5.46 -11.67
CA VAL A 172 -0.96 -6.00 -10.53
C VAL A 172 -1.87 -6.86 -9.67
N GLN A 173 -3.05 -6.35 -9.32
CA GLN A 173 -4.03 -7.08 -8.51
C GLN A 173 -4.48 -8.38 -9.20
N ALA A 174 -4.83 -8.32 -10.48
CA ALA A 174 -5.24 -9.49 -11.24
C ALA A 174 -4.11 -10.53 -11.35
N ALA A 175 -2.87 -10.09 -11.57
CA ALA A 175 -1.70 -10.96 -11.61
C ALA A 175 -1.45 -11.63 -10.25
N ALA A 176 -1.50 -10.85 -9.17
CA ALA A 176 -1.31 -11.35 -7.81
C ALA A 176 -2.32 -12.45 -7.44
N LEU A 177 -3.59 -12.28 -7.83
CA LEU A 177 -4.64 -13.28 -7.60
C LEU A 177 -4.49 -14.52 -8.49
N ARG A 178 -4.16 -14.34 -9.78
CA ARG A 178 -3.98 -15.47 -10.72
C ARG A 178 -2.82 -16.38 -10.34
N THR A 179 -1.81 -15.81 -9.67
CA THR A 179 -0.57 -16.52 -9.32
C THR A 179 -0.45 -16.84 -7.83
N ALA A 180 -1.57 -16.75 -7.07
CA ALA A 180 -1.55 -16.92 -5.63
C ALA A 180 -0.99 -18.28 -5.17
N SER A 181 -1.23 -19.34 -5.93
CA SER A 181 -0.76 -20.71 -5.67
C SER A 181 0.38 -21.18 -6.57
N ASP A 182 0.93 -20.31 -7.40
CA ASP A 182 1.99 -20.63 -8.38
C ASP A 182 3.21 -19.71 -8.15
N PRO A 183 4.22 -20.12 -7.36
CA PRO A 183 5.38 -19.29 -7.05
C PRO A 183 6.20 -18.89 -8.28
N GLU A 184 6.42 -19.79 -9.25
CA GLU A 184 7.18 -19.47 -10.46
C GLU A 184 6.36 -18.59 -11.40
N GLY A 185 5.07 -18.86 -11.58
CA GLY A 185 4.17 -17.99 -12.32
C GLY A 185 4.06 -16.59 -11.69
N ARG A 186 4.09 -16.49 -10.35
CA ARG A 186 4.14 -15.20 -9.64
C ARG A 186 5.43 -14.45 -9.93
N TYR A 187 6.56 -15.12 -9.91
CA TYR A 187 7.84 -14.54 -10.28
C TYR A 187 7.82 -13.97 -11.70
N GLN A 188 7.39 -14.78 -12.68
CA GLN A 188 7.31 -14.36 -14.08
C GLN A 188 6.35 -13.17 -14.28
N ALA A 189 5.20 -13.20 -13.62
CA ALA A 189 4.22 -12.11 -13.69
C ALA A 189 4.78 -10.81 -13.05
N LYS A 190 5.41 -10.90 -11.87
CA LYS A 190 6.07 -9.77 -11.20
C LYS A 190 7.16 -9.17 -12.07
N TRP A 191 8.03 -10.03 -12.64
CA TRP A 191 9.09 -9.61 -13.53
C TRP A 191 8.57 -8.86 -14.76
N GLN A 192 7.55 -9.41 -15.41
CA GLN A 192 6.93 -8.76 -16.57
C GLN A 192 6.31 -7.40 -16.23
N LEU A 193 5.60 -7.30 -15.10
CA LEU A 193 5.02 -6.04 -14.63
C LEU A 193 6.11 -5.00 -14.39
N VAL A 194 7.15 -5.35 -13.66
CA VAL A 194 8.25 -4.42 -13.34
C VAL A 194 9.00 -4.00 -14.61
N ARG A 195 9.33 -4.94 -15.49
CA ARG A 195 9.98 -4.61 -16.78
C ARG A 195 9.15 -3.64 -17.61
N ASN A 196 7.83 -3.80 -17.63
CA ASN A 196 6.93 -2.90 -18.34
C ASN A 196 6.99 -1.46 -17.82
N LEU A 197 7.26 -1.22 -16.53
CA LEU A 197 7.37 0.13 -15.97
C LEU A 197 8.45 0.95 -16.67
N TYR A 198 9.58 0.31 -17.00
CA TYR A 198 10.68 0.97 -17.70
C TYR A 198 10.39 1.20 -19.18
N GLN A 199 9.52 0.37 -19.78
CA GLN A 199 9.15 0.47 -21.20
C GLN A 199 8.06 1.52 -21.46
N ILE A 200 7.18 1.77 -20.50
CA ILE A 200 6.08 2.74 -20.62
C ILE A 200 6.57 4.19 -20.64
N GLY A 201 7.76 4.45 -20.10
CA GLY A 201 8.34 5.79 -20.05
C GLY A 201 7.88 6.60 -18.82
N TYR A 202 7.53 5.94 -17.74
CA TYR A 202 7.31 6.59 -16.44
C TYR A 202 8.59 7.27 -15.94
N ASN A 203 8.43 8.38 -15.20
CA ASN A 203 9.56 8.99 -14.52
C ASN A 203 10.03 8.12 -13.34
N ALA A 204 11.24 8.40 -12.84
CA ALA A 204 11.86 7.63 -11.77
C ALA A 204 10.99 7.52 -10.50
N GLN A 205 10.24 8.55 -10.17
CA GLN A 205 9.36 8.53 -9.00
C GLN A 205 8.16 7.59 -9.22
N GLN A 206 7.52 7.65 -10.38
CA GLN A 206 6.40 6.76 -10.73
C GLN A 206 6.84 5.30 -10.78
N VAL A 207 8.03 5.01 -11.34
CA VAL A 207 8.58 3.65 -11.36
C VAL A 207 8.77 3.14 -9.92
N ARG A 208 9.40 3.92 -9.04
CA ARG A 208 9.61 3.54 -7.63
C ARG A 208 8.30 3.27 -6.88
N GLU A 209 7.31 4.13 -7.09
CA GLU A 209 6.02 4.03 -6.43
C GLU A 209 5.24 2.79 -6.88
N LEU A 210 5.18 2.56 -8.19
CA LEU A 210 4.53 1.36 -8.75
C LEU A 210 5.30 0.09 -8.40
N PHE A 211 6.63 0.12 -8.44
CA PHE A 211 7.46 -0.99 -8.00
C PHE A 211 7.14 -1.38 -6.56
N ARG A 212 7.08 -0.40 -5.65
CA ARG A 212 6.76 -0.65 -4.24
C ARG A 212 5.38 -1.30 -4.07
N LEU A 213 4.37 -0.85 -4.82
CA LEU A 213 3.04 -1.45 -4.79
C LEU A 213 3.03 -2.88 -5.37
N ILE A 214 3.77 -3.12 -6.46
CA ILE A 214 3.96 -4.45 -7.03
C ILE A 214 4.63 -5.37 -6.02
N ASP A 215 5.71 -4.90 -5.41
CA ASP A 215 6.48 -5.66 -4.42
C ASP A 215 5.62 -6.02 -3.21
N TRP A 216 4.84 -5.08 -2.72
CA TRP A 216 3.92 -5.28 -1.61
C TRP A 216 2.80 -6.29 -1.93
N MET A 217 2.21 -6.21 -3.12
CA MET A 217 1.12 -7.11 -3.55
C MET A 217 1.61 -8.50 -4.01
N MET A 218 2.86 -8.61 -4.46
CA MET A 218 3.39 -9.82 -5.08
C MET A 218 4.69 -10.28 -4.40
N HIS A 219 4.60 -10.60 -3.10
CA HIS A 219 5.74 -11.19 -2.37
C HIS A 219 6.19 -12.49 -3.02
N LEU A 220 7.49 -12.65 -3.16
CA LEU A 220 8.12 -13.86 -3.66
C LEU A 220 8.68 -14.69 -2.50
N ARG A 221 8.98 -15.96 -2.75
CA ARG A 221 9.77 -16.77 -1.84
C ARG A 221 11.22 -16.26 -1.84
N VAL A 222 11.94 -16.52 -0.77
CA VAL A 222 13.32 -16.00 -0.56
C VAL A 222 14.25 -16.31 -1.73
N ASP A 223 14.19 -17.54 -2.24
CA ASP A 223 15.02 -18.01 -3.36
C ASP A 223 14.70 -17.24 -4.67
N LEU A 224 13.42 -16.96 -4.93
CA LEU A 224 12.97 -16.20 -6.08
C LEU A 224 13.20 -14.70 -5.91
N GLU A 225 13.18 -14.18 -4.68
CA GLU A 225 13.45 -12.79 -4.37
C GLU A 225 14.90 -12.41 -4.67
N GLU A 226 15.86 -13.29 -4.31
CA GLU A 226 17.28 -13.10 -4.61
C GLU A 226 17.53 -13.07 -6.13
N ARG A 227 16.93 -14.00 -6.86
CA ARG A 227 17.00 -14.05 -8.32
C ARG A 227 16.39 -12.79 -8.96
N PHE A 228 15.23 -12.37 -8.45
CA PHE A 228 14.54 -11.16 -8.92
C PHE A 228 15.40 -9.91 -8.77
N LYS A 229 16.09 -9.77 -7.63
CA LYS A 229 16.99 -8.64 -7.38
C LYS A 229 18.16 -8.62 -8.35
N GLN A 230 18.78 -9.76 -8.62
CA GLN A 230 19.89 -9.84 -9.58
C GLN A 230 19.44 -9.44 -10.98
N GLU A 231 18.29 -9.96 -11.45
CA GLU A 231 17.76 -9.61 -12.77
C GLU A 231 17.34 -8.13 -12.86
N LEU A 232 16.85 -7.54 -11.74
CA LEU A 232 16.50 -6.11 -11.67
C LEU A 232 17.76 -5.22 -11.74
N ASP A 233 18.82 -5.57 -11.01
CA ASP A 233 20.11 -4.87 -11.06
C ASP A 233 20.67 -4.87 -12.50
N GLU A 234 20.68 -6.03 -13.17
CA GLU A 234 21.11 -6.17 -14.56
C GLU A 234 20.26 -5.33 -15.53
N LEU A 235 18.94 -5.32 -15.34
CA LEU A 235 18.03 -4.52 -16.15
C LEU A 235 18.33 -3.02 -16.00
N GLU A 236 18.42 -2.52 -14.77
CA GLU A 236 18.68 -1.11 -14.48
C GLU A 236 20.06 -0.65 -14.97
N GLU A 237 21.07 -1.52 -14.83
CA GLU A 237 22.40 -1.27 -15.38
C GLU A 237 22.37 -1.18 -16.91
N SER A 238 21.69 -2.12 -17.57
CA SER A 238 21.59 -2.14 -19.04
C SER A 238 20.86 -0.91 -19.59
N LEU A 239 19.86 -0.40 -18.86
CA LEU A 239 19.10 0.79 -19.23
C LEU A 239 19.74 2.10 -18.76
N GLN A 240 20.75 2.04 -17.90
CA GLN A 240 21.34 3.18 -17.18
C GLN A 240 20.30 3.97 -16.37
N MET A 241 19.32 3.27 -15.80
CA MET A 241 18.17 3.81 -15.09
C MET A 241 18.05 3.20 -13.66
N PRO A 242 18.97 3.52 -12.72
CA PRO A 242 18.96 2.93 -11.38
C PRO A 242 17.84 3.54 -10.50
N TYR A 243 16.60 3.30 -10.87
CA TYR A 243 15.44 3.94 -10.23
C TYR A 243 15.05 3.28 -8.91
N VAL A 244 15.14 1.96 -8.84
CA VAL A 244 14.74 1.16 -7.68
C VAL A 244 15.96 0.76 -6.85
N THR A 245 16.95 0.15 -7.47
CA THR A 245 18.13 -0.39 -6.77
C THR A 245 18.95 0.67 -6.05
N SER A 246 18.99 1.90 -6.57
CA SER A 246 19.62 3.04 -5.88
C SER A 246 18.93 3.38 -4.55
N VAL A 247 17.59 3.30 -4.50
CA VAL A 247 16.82 3.59 -3.28
C VAL A 247 16.98 2.48 -2.26
N GLU A 248 16.92 1.22 -2.69
CA GLU A 248 17.18 0.07 -1.81
C GLU A 248 18.60 0.12 -1.21
N ARG A 249 19.59 0.49 -2.02
CA ARG A 249 20.97 0.65 -1.55
C ARG A 249 21.10 1.75 -0.51
N ILE A 250 20.44 2.90 -0.74
CA ILE A 250 20.43 4.01 0.22
C ILE A 250 19.74 3.59 1.50
N ALA A 251 18.52 3.03 1.41
CA ALA A 251 17.76 2.58 2.56
C ALA A 251 18.50 1.51 3.38
N LYS A 252 19.17 0.56 2.71
CA LYS A 252 20.01 -0.45 3.37
C LYS A 252 21.22 0.15 4.07
N ALA A 253 21.85 1.16 3.46
CA ALA A 253 22.97 1.89 4.06
C ALA A 253 22.53 2.68 5.30
N GLU A 254 21.38 3.37 5.22
CA GLU A 254 20.79 4.11 6.35
C GLU A 254 20.41 3.18 7.51
N ALA A 255 19.73 2.05 7.23
CA ALA A 255 19.38 1.07 8.24
C ALA A 255 20.61 0.44 8.91
N ALA A 256 21.67 0.17 8.14
CA ALA A 256 22.93 -0.32 8.65
C ALA A 256 23.64 0.72 9.55
N LEU A 257 23.59 1.98 9.18
CA LEU A 257 24.11 3.09 9.97
C LEU A 257 23.37 3.22 11.31
N GLU A 258 22.04 3.26 11.26
CA GLU A 258 21.20 3.35 12.45
C GLU A 258 21.42 2.15 13.39
N THR A 259 21.53 0.95 12.85
CA THR A 259 21.83 -0.27 13.63
C THR A 259 23.17 -0.15 14.36
N ARG A 260 24.20 0.38 13.72
CA ARG A 260 25.53 0.61 14.34
C ARG A 260 25.45 1.66 15.46
N GLN A 261 24.80 2.79 15.19
CA GLN A 261 24.59 3.85 16.18
C GLN A 261 23.88 3.33 17.43
N GLN A 262 22.76 2.62 17.25
CA GLN A 262 21.99 2.05 18.37
C GLN A 262 22.76 0.96 19.10
N THR A 263 23.55 0.14 18.39
CA THR A 263 24.37 -0.91 18.99
C THR A 263 25.45 -0.28 19.87
N LEU A 264 26.15 0.76 19.36
CA LEU A 264 27.18 1.48 20.13
C LEU A 264 26.59 2.11 21.39
N ILE A 265 25.48 2.86 21.28
CA ILE A 265 24.79 3.48 22.42
C ILE A 265 24.35 2.44 23.45
N ARG A 266 23.78 1.31 23.01
CA ARG A 266 23.37 0.22 23.90
C ARG A 266 24.56 -0.41 24.65
N GLN A 267 25.69 -0.61 23.97
CA GLN A 267 26.89 -1.19 24.56
C GLN A 267 27.57 -0.20 25.53
N LEU A 268 27.61 1.09 25.19
CA LEU A 268 28.08 2.16 26.08
C LEU A 268 27.29 2.18 27.39
N ARG A 269 25.96 2.16 27.31
CA ARG A 269 25.09 2.16 28.50
C ARG A 269 25.24 0.89 29.36
N ARG A 270 25.62 -0.21 28.76
CA ARG A 270 25.89 -1.44 29.51
C ARG A 270 27.24 -1.43 30.24
N ARG A 271 28.20 -0.68 29.70
CA ARG A 271 29.57 -0.67 30.22
C ARG A 271 29.84 0.47 31.21
N PHE A 272 29.26 1.62 31.00
CA PHE A 272 29.57 2.84 31.73
C PHE A 272 28.43 3.42 32.57
N ASP A 273 27.34 2.67 32.74
CA ASP A 273 26.11 3.02 33.50
C ASP A 273 25.50 4.40 33.16
N ASP A 274 26.29 5.45 33.11
CA ASP A 274 25.87 6.80 32.74
C ASP A 274 26.58 7.26 31.45
N VAL A 275 25.82 7.50 30.40
CA VAL A 275 26.29 8.01 29.11
C VAL A 275 25.70 9.41 28.90
N PRO A 276 26.50 10.47 28.87
CA PRO A 276 26.02 11.82 28.66
C PRO A 276 25.19 11.95 27.36
N SER A 277 24.14 12.80 27.43
CA SER A 277 23.28 13.05 26.28
C SER A 277 24.01 13.63 25.06
N GLU A 278 25.11 14.31 25.31
CA GLU A 278 26.00 14.90 24.30
C GLU A 278 26.74 13.83 23.52
N VAL A 279 27.21 12.77 24.17
CA VAL A 279 27.84 11.62 23.53
C VAL A 279 26.85 10.89 22.65
N THR A 280 25.62 10.66 23.15
CA THR A 280 24.55 10.03 22.39
C THR A 280 24.19 10.87 21.15
N ARG A 281 24.17 12.20 21.29
CA ARG A 281 23.91 13.10 20.17
C ARG A 281 25.03 13.07 19.14
N ALA A 282 26.29 13.08 19.57
CA ALA A 282 27.44 12.96 18.68
C ALA A 282 27.44 11.66 17.88
N ILE A 283 27.12 10.53 18.52
CA ILE A 283 26.98 9.24 17.84
C ILE A 283 25.87 9.28 16.80
N ASN A 284 24.67 9.79 17.14
CA ASN A 284 23.55 9.89 16.21
C ASN A 284 23.79 10.88 15.05
N ALA A 285 24.66 11.87 15.24
CA ALA A 285 25.05 12.81 14.19
C ALA A 285 26.14 12.26 13.25
N THR A 286 26.79 11.16 13.62
CA THR A 286 27.89 10.57 12.84
C THR A 286 27.35 9.71 11.72
N THR A 287 27.65 10.06 10.47
CA THR A 287 27.24 9.35 9.25
C THR A 287 28.33 8.40 8.71
N ALA A 288 29.57 8.54 9.18
CA ALA A 288 30.68 7.70 8.77
C ALA A 288 30.64 6.36 9.50
N THR A 289 30.30 5.28 8.78
CA THR A 289 30.23 3.91 9.34
C THR A 289 31.55 3.45 9.90
N GLU A 290 32.67 3.77 9.25
CA GLU A 290 34.03 3.44 9.68
C GLU A 290 34.36 4.04 11.06
N GLN A 291 33.87 5.26 11.33
CA GLN A 291 34.04 5.92 12.62
C GLN A 291 33.26 5.21 13.74
N LEU A 292 32.04 4.77 13.42
CA LEU A 292 31.21 4.01 14.38
C LEU A 292 31.83 2.61 14.67
N ASP A 293 32.36 1.97 13.66
CA ASP A 293 33.05 0.67 13.80
C ASP A 293 34.35 0.86 14.63
N ASP A 294 35.14 1.92 14.41
CA ASP A 294 36.33 2.25 15.24
C ASP A 294 35.93 2.47 16.72
N TRP A 295 34.86 3.19 16.98
CA TRP A 295 34.38 3.37 18.36
C TRP A 295 33.87 2.07 18.99
N LEU A 296 33.23 1.18 18.22
CA LEU A 296 32.82 -0.14 18.68
C LEU A 296 34.03 -1.01 19.04
N ASP A 297 35.10 -0.97 18.23
CA ASP A 297 36.32 -1.72 18.48
C ASP A 297 37.07 -1.18 19.72
N ARG A 298 37.20 0.15 19.85
CA ARG A 298 37.81 0.78 21.04
C ARG A 298 37.00 0.48 22.30
N LEU A 299 35.67 0.41 22.20
CA LEU A 299 34.83 0.12 23.35
C LEU A 299 35.18 -1.23 24.01
N VAL A 300 35.69 -2.20 23.26
CA VAL A 300 36.09 -3.52 23.80
C VAL A 300 37.17 -3.36 24.89
N THR A 301 38.13 -2.45 24.73
CA THR A 301 39.28 -2.25 25.61
C THR A 301 39.20 -0.99 26.49
N ALA A 302 38.30 -0.05 26.17
CA ALA A 302 38.15 1.21 26.89
C ALA A 302 37.84 1.01 28.37
N ARG A 303 38.48 1.80 29.25
CA ARG A 303 38.20 1.84 30.68
C ARG A 303 37.32 3.01 31.09
N THR A 304 37.35 4.08 30.30
CA THR A 304 36.54 5.29 30.49
C THR A 304 35.91 5.71 29.17
N LEU A 305 34.92 6.62 29.20
CA LEU A 305 34.31 7.19 28.00
C LEU A 305 35.31 8.03 27.16
N GLU A 306 36.26 8.65 27.80
CA GLU A 306 37.29 9.47 27.15
C GLU A 306 38.21 8.61 26.27
N ASP A 307 38.42 7.33 26.59
CA ASP A 307 39.25 6.40 25.81
C ASP A 307 38.70 6.20 24.40
N LEU A 308 37.41 6.49 24.16
CA LEU A 308 36.75 6.36 22.84
C LEU A 308 37.02 7.54 21.92
N ASP A 309 37.51 8.69 22.45
CA ASP A 309 37.76 9.93 21.68
C ASP A 309 36.54 10.37 20.84
N ILE A 310 35.34 10.27 21.42
CA ILE A 310 34.12 10.78 20.78
C ILE A 310 34.10 12.30 20.91
N ARG A 311 34.37 12.97 19.80
CA ARG A 311 34.40 14.45 19.77
C ARG A 311 33.00 15.01 19.86
N ILE A 312 32.73 15.78 20.90
CA ILE A 312 31.49 16.53 21.11
C ILE A 312 31.67 17.91 20.43
N HIS A 313 30.94 18.14 19.35
CA HIS A 313 30.93 19.43 18.65
C HIS A 313 29.73 20.26 19.03
#